data_67bbe857c63757769ec04bce720e102a
#
_entry.id   67bbe857c63757769ec04bce720e102a
#
_cell.length_a   1.000
_cell.length_b   1.000
_cell.length_c   1.000
_cell.angle_alpha   90.00
_cell.angle_beta   90.00
_cell.angle_gamma   90.00
#
_symmetry.space_group_name_H-M   'P 1'
#
loop_
_entity.id
_entity.type
_entity.pdbx_description
1 polymer ?
#
loop_
_entity_poly.entity_id
_entity_poly.type
_entity_poly.pdbx_seq_one_letter_code
_entity_poly.pdbx_strand_id
1 'polypeptide(L)'
;MAKTLYKYEASSNKFVWFTTWDRALRNYYTDDYNYVPDPVVGNPYNTFVEFSSRKPGMANVDWGDGIKEQFPMTKVQGEDNYRIIFRSLAIQHKKNPNTTWWFRKEDGSQYVPVDNHAYADGRRDVQRAVSIDFTCDIYYANIQICKMTSFPIVDIPGLEFLVVSHTLYVNDGIPVDKLSRSKKLIYIDLQNIGQRMTVIPEAITSKTEVYYLNMFNMLDLRDIESSGIRNIKNMKNLQTLELSS
;
A
#
# COMPACT_ATOMS: atom_id res chain seq x y z
N MET A 1 25.07 -10.23 3.10
CA MET A 1 24.31 -9.02 3.52
C MET A 1 23.65 -9.30 4.85
N ALA A 2 23.91 -8.50 5.88
CA ALA A 2 23.21 -8.63 7.15
C ALA A 2 21.76 -8.19 6.95
N LYS A 3 20.81 -9.12 7.04
CA LYS A 3 19.39 -8.78 7.12
C LYS A 3 19.19 -8.05 8.44
N THR A 4 18.92 -6.76 8.38
CA THR A 4 18.41 -6.05 9.55
C THR A 4 17.03 -6.64 9.84
N LEU A 5 16.96 -7.49 10.86
CA LEU A 5 15.68 -8.06 11.31
C LEU A 5 14.88 -6.92 11.94
N TYR A 6 13.88 -6.44 11.22
CA TYR A 6 12.90 -5.55 11.81
C TYR A 6 12.16 -6.32 12.92
N LYS A 7 12.30 -5.85 14.15
CA LYS A 7 11.50 -6.35 15.28
C LYS A 7 10.11 -5.73 15.20
N TYR A 8 9.16 -6.49 14.68
CA TYR A 8 7.77 -6.11 14.71
C TYR A 8 7.24 -6.19 16.15
N GLU A 9 6.87 -5.05 16.70
CA GLU A 9 6.11 -4.99 17.94
C GLU A 9 4.64 -4.84 17.58
N ALA A 10 3.81 -5.79 18.01
CA ALA A 10 2.38 -5.74 17.75
C ALA A 10 1.77 -4.51 18.43
N SER A 11 1.40 -3.52 17.62
CA SER A 11 0.59 -2.39 18.04
C SER A 11 -0.76 -2.43 17.32
N SER A 12 -1.78 -1.74 17.83
CA SER A 12 -3.01 -1.56 17.09
C SER A 12 -2.84 -0.47 16.03
N ASN A 13 -3.40 -0.68 14.81
CA ASN A 13 -3.36 0.26 13.69
C ASN A 13 -1.96 0.60 13.17
N LYS A 14 -1.17 -0.43 12.90
CA LYS A 14 0.18 -0.31 12.37
C LYS A 14 0.29 -0.80 10.93
N PHE A 15 0.96 0.00 10.11
CA PHE A 15 1.36 -0.36 8.75
C PHE A 15 2.87 -0.29 8.62
N VAL A 16 3.50 -1.29 7.98
CA VAL A 16 4.96 -1.28 7.74
C VAL A 16 5.25 -1.72 6.32
N TRP A 17 6.03 -0.92 5.59
CA TRP A 17 6.60 -1.37 4.32
C TRP A 17 8.12 -1.38 4.35
N PHE A 18 8.70 -2.17 3.45
CA PHE A 18 10.13 -2.37 3.36
C PHE A 18 10.65 -1.87 2.02
N THR A 19 11.75 -1.14 2.06
CA THR A 19 12.44 -0.64 0.88
C THR A 19 13.95 -0.72 1.03
N THR A 20 14.67 -0.84 -0.10
CA THR A 20 16.13 -0.76 -0.13
C THR A 20 16.62 0.50 -0.83
N TRP A 21 15.72 1.42 -1.17
CA TRP A 21 16.02 2.59 -1.96
C TRP A 21 16.47 3.78 -1.11
N ASP A 22 17.07 4.77 -1.79
CA ASP A 22 17.48 6.05 -1.21
C ASP A 22 16.31 6.97 -0.86
N ARG A 23 15.09 6.54 -1.14
CA ARG A 23 13.82 7.22 -0.78
C ARG A 23 12.79 6.22 -0.30
N ALA A 24 11.92 6.66 0.58
CA ALA A 24 10.86 5.81 1.14
C ALA A 24 9.86 5.33 0.07
N LEU A 25 9.50 6.21 -0.85
CA LEU A 25 8.60 5.92 -1.98
C LEU A 25 9.33 6.16 -3.28
N ARG A 26 9.76 5.11 -3.95
CA ARG A 26 10.39 5.21 -5.25
C ARG A 26 9.44 4.78 -6.35
N ASN A 27 9.36 5.58 -7.41
CA ASN A 27 8.51 5.28 -8.55
C ASN A 27 9.17 4.23 -9.44
N TYR A 28 8.51 3.10 -9.59
CA TYR A 28 8.97 1.99 -10.41
C TYR A 28 9.23 2.37 -11.87
N TYR A 29 8.30 3.10 -12.47
CA TYR A 29 8.37 3.40 -13.90
C TYR A 29 9.41 4.47 -14.26
N THR A 30 9.57 5.48 -13.43
CA THR A 30 10.51 6.58 -13.71
C THR A 30 11.95 6.20 -13.45
N ASP A 31 12.19 5.31 -12.51
CA ASP A 31 13.53 5.02 -12.03
C ASP A 31 14.21 3.87 -12.78
N ASP A 32 13.44 2.86 -13.21
CA ASP A 32 14.01 1.67 -13.84
C ASP A 32 13.93 1.69 -15.38
N TYR A 33 12.99 2.43 -15.95
CA TYR A 33 12.74 2.39 -17.40
C TYR A 33 12.99 3.71 -18.11
N ASN A 34 13.60 4.70 -17.46
CA ASN A 34 13.76 6.05 -17.99
C ASN A 34 12.45 6.61 -18.59
N TYR A 35 11.34 6.17 -18.02
CA TYR A 35 10.02 6.60 -18.49
C TYR A 35 9.83 8.08 -18.17
N VAL A 36 9.81 8.90 -19.19
CA VAL A 36 9.45 10.32 -19.09
C VAL A 36 7.94 10.40 -19.23
N PRO A 37 7.20 10.69 -18.16
CA PRO A 37 5.75 10.78 -18.22
C PRO A 37 5.32 11.87 -19.21
N ASP A 38 4.26 11.60 -19.96
CA ASP A 38 3.64 12.61 -20.82
C ASP A 38 3.17 13.81 -19.98
N PRO A 39 3.69 15.01 -20.24
CA PRO A 39 3.33 16.21 -19.48
C PRO A 39 1.86 16.64 -19.66
N VAL A 40 1.17 16.13 -20.69
CA VAL A 40 -0.19 16.53 -21.05
C VAL A 40 -1.24 15.68 -20.35
N VAL A 41 -0.97 14.40 -20.08
CA VAL A 41 -1.99 13.45 -19.60
C VAL A 41 -1.98 13.30 -18.07
N GLY A 42 -1.14 13.99 -17.33
CA GLY A 42 -0.98 13.81 -15.89
C GLY A 42 -0.54 12.37 -15.60
N ASN A 43 0.63 12.17 -15.04
CA ASN A 43 1.23 10.85 -14.93
C ASN A 43 0.40 9.91 -14.05
N PRO A 44 -0.24 8.86 -14.60
CA PRO A 44 -0.98 7.89 -13.79
C PRO A 44 -0.08 7.04 -12.88
N TYR A 45 1.23 7.13 -13.04
CA TYR A 45 2.23 6.27 -12.39
C TYR A 45 2.87 6.88 -11.15
N ASN A 46 2.18 7.78 -10.47
CA ASN A 46 2.70 8.28 -9.20
C ASN A 46 2.59 7.24 -8.10
N THR A 47 3.71 6.99 -7.46
CA THR A 47 3.74 6.17 -6.24
C THR A 47 2.98 6.86 -5.13
N PHE A 48 2.05 6.18 -4.51
CA PHE A 48 1.42 6.69 -3.30
C PHE A 48 0.99 5.59 -2.34
N VAL A 49 0.96 5.95 -1.07
CA VAL A 49 0.38 5.17 0.01
C VAL A 49 -0.66 6.05 0.67
N GLU A 50 -1.90 5.63 0.65
CA GLU A 50 -3.04 6.38 1.14
C GLU A 50 -3.74 5.61 2.26
N PHE A 51 -4.14 6.33 3.29
CA PHE A 51 -4.98 5.79 4.37
C PHE A 51 -6.14 6.71 4.64
N SER A 52 -7.30 6.10 4.95
CA SER A 52 -8.49 6.86 5.34
C SER A 52 -9.07 6.35 6.66
N SER A 53 -9.58 7.31 7.45
CA SER A 53 -10.27 7.10 8.73
C SER A 53 -11.60 7.82 8.73
N ARG A 54 -12.58 7.29 9.48
CA ARG A 54 -13.87 7.97 9.74
C ARG A 54 -13.76 9.00 10.88
N LYS A 55 -12.63 9.06 11.57
CA LYS A 55 -12.38 9.96 12.69
C LYS A 55 -11.06 10.70 12.52
N PRO A 56 -10.92 11.89 13.10
CA PRO A 56 -9.64 12.59 13.10
C PRO A 56 -8.60 11.77 13.87
N GLY A 57 -7.34 11.94 13.51
CA GLY A 57 -6.22 11.27 14.15
C GLY A 57 -4.89 11.72 13.58
N MET A 58 -3.83 11.05 14.03
CA MET A 58 -2.46 11.29 13.61
C MET A 58 -1.86 10.02 13.01
N ALA A 59 -0.98 10.20 12.04
CA ALA A 59 -0.05 9.19 11.56
C ALA A 59 1.34 9.49 12.14
N ASN A 60 1.84 8.60 12.99
CA ASN A 60 3.18 8.68 13.56
C ASN A 60 4.11 7.84 12.68
N VAL A 61 4.99 8.48 11.95
CA VAL A 61 5.86 7.84 10.97
C VAL A 61 7.26 7.69 11.52
N ASP A 62 7.79 6.47 11.46
CA ASP A 62 9.21 6.17 11.64
C ASP A 62 9.77 5.78 10.28
N TRP A 63 10.66 6.60 9.73
CA TRP A 63 11.22 6.39 8.39
C TRP A 63 12.27 5.28 8.32
N GLY A 64 12.69 4.74 9.46
CA GLY A 64 13.66 3.65 9.53
C GLY A 64 15.14 4.09 9.47
N ASP A 65 15.40 5.38 9.59
CA ASP A 65 16.74 6.00 9.67
C ASP A 65 16.94 6.79 10.99
N GLY A 66 16.00 6.65 11.92
CA GLY A 66 15.99 7.37 13.20
C GLY A 66 15.16 8.65 13.17
N ILE A 67 14.71 9.09 12.01
CA ILE A 67 13.82 10.26 11.88
C ILE A 67 12.38 9.80 12.11
N LYS A 68 11.67 10.53 12.98
CA LYS A 68 10.26 10.30 13.31
C LYS A 68 9.48 11.59 13.15
N GLU A 69 8.33 11.48 12.51
CA GLU A 69 7.47 12.64 12.22
C GLU A 69 6.01 12.30 12.51
N GLN A 70 5.20 13.33 12.73
CA GLN A 70 3.76 13.21 12.96
C GLN A 70 3.01 14.04 11.95
N PHE A 71 1.98 13.44 11.35
CA PHE A 71 1.14 14.09 10.36
C PHE A 71 -0.33 13.93 10.74
N PRO A 72 -1.14 15.01 10.69
CA PRO A 72 -2.57 14.91 10.96
C PRO A 72 -3.28 14.20 9.79
N MET A 73 -4.28 13.40 10.12
CA MET A 73 -5.30 12.99 9.15
C MET A 73 -6.17 14.19 8.81
N THR A 74 -6.26 14.54 7.53
CA THR A 74 -6.92 15.76 7.07
C THR A 74 -8.34 15.48 6.60
N LYS A 75 -9.32 16.24 7.09
CA LYS A 75 -10.72 16.16 6.65
C LYS A 75 -10.83 16.51 5.17
N VAL A 76 -11.49 15.65 4.40
CA VAL A 76 -11.72 15.85 2.97
C VAL A 76 -13.02 16.59 2.76
N GLN A 77 -13.00 17.63 1.91
CA GLN A 77 -14.17 18.45 1.61
C GLN A 77 -15.28 17.61 0.94
N GLY A 78 -16.48 17.68 1.47
CA GLY A 78 -17.63 16.96 0.94
C GLY A 78 -17.67 15.47 1.25
N GLU A 79 -16.69 14.94 1.98
CA GLU A 79 -16.63 13.54 2.39
C GLU A 79 -16.70 13.41 3.92
N ASP A 80 -17.26 12.30 4.39
CA ASP A 80 -17.29 12.00 5.83
C ASP A 80 -16.09 11.15 6.25
N ASN A 81 -14.90 11.58 5.83
CA ASN A 81 -13.65 10.90 6.16
C ASN A 81 -12.47 11.88 6.34
N TYR A 82 -11.42 11.33 6.95
CA TYR A 82 -10.11 11.95 7.11
C TYR A 82 -9.09 11.12 6.35
N ARG A 83 -8.14 11.77 5.70
CA ARG A 83 -7.19 11.12 4.79
C ARG A 83 -5.77 11.60 5.01
N ILE A 84 -4.81 10.70 4.78
CA ILE A 84 -3.40 11.03 4.64
C ILE A 84 -2.85 10.33 3.40
N ILE A 85 -2.02 11.02 2.63
CA ILE A 85 -1.38 10.50 1.43
C ILE A 85 0.12 10.77 1.53
N PHE A 86 0.91 9.71 1.46
CA PHE A 86 2.34 9.78 1.26
C PHE A 86 2.60 9.60 -0.24
N ARG A 87 3.31 10.53 -0.85
CA ARG A 87 3.44 10.53 -2.31
C ARG A 87 4.84 10.87 -2.76
N SER A 88 5.35 10.10 -3.73
CA SER A 88 6.47 10.52 -4.56
C SER A 88 5.93 11.47 -5.64
N LEU A 89 6.22 12.74 -5.53
CA LEU A 89 5.91 13.69 -6.59
C LEU A 89 6.90 13.47 -7.73
N ALA A 90 6.42 12.99 -8.86
CA ALA A 90 7.19 13.09 -10.09
C ALA A 90 7.50 14.56 -10.37
N ILE A 91 8.71 14.83 -10.89
CA ILE A 91 9.22 16.20 -11.16
C ILE A 91 8.20 17.07 -11.92
N GLN A 92 7.34 16.47 -12.71
CA GLN A 92 6.32 17.14 -13.51
C GLN A 92 5.13 17.70 -12.71
N HIS A 93 4.78 17.13 -11.56
CA HIS A 93 3.70 17.68 -10.73
C HIS A 93 4.08 19.00 -10.07
N LYS A 94 5.36 19.26 -9.87
CA LYS A 94 5.85 20.57 -9.44
C LYS A 94 5.59 21.66 -10.49
N LYS A 95 5.41 21.28 -11.77
CA LYS A 95 5.16 22.20 -12.88
C LYS A 95 3.67 22.38 -13.21
N ASN A 96 2.80 21.49 -12.78
CA ASN A 96 1.37 21.59 -13.06
C ASN A 96 0.52 21.29 -11.79
N PRO A 97 0.37 22.29 -10.92
CA PRO A 97 -0.41 22.15 -9.67
C PRO A 97 -1.92 21.93 -9.90
N ASN A 98 -2.39 22.10 -11.14
CA ASN A 98 -3.83 21.99 -11.48
C ASN A 98 -4.26 20.59 -11.90
N THR A 99 -3.40 19.57 -11.79
CA THR A 99 -3.81 18.20 -12.09
C THR A 99 -4.79 17.70 -11.05
N THR A 100 -5.86 17.09 -11.51
CA THR A 100 -7.11 16.72 -10.81
C THR A 100 -7.01 15.68 -9.67
N TRP A 101 -5.82 15.34 -9.24
CA TRP A 101 -5.52 14.33 -8.21
C TRP A 101 -5.55 14.86 -6.78
N TRP A 102 -5.78 16.17 -6.62
CA TRP A 102 -5.75 16.82 -5.33
C TRP A 102 -7.13 16.86 -4.71
N PHE A 103 -7.27 16.20 -3.61
CA PHE A 103 -8.44 16.40 -2.76
C PHE A 103 -8.39 17.81 -2.17
N ARG A 104 -9.55 18.39 -1.94
CA ARG A 104 -9.64 19.63 -1.20
C ARG A 104 -9.83 19.34 0.28
N LYS A 105 -9.21 20.15 1.12
CA LYS A 105 -9.47 20.15 2.55
C LYS A 105 -10.85 20.75 2.83
N GLU A 106 -11.35 20.56 4.04
CA GLU A 106 -12.66 21.07 4.47
C GLU A 106 -12.78 22.60 4.33
N ASP A 107 -11.68 23.33 4.51
CA ASP A 107 -11.59 24.79 4.31
C ASP A 107 -11.56 25.22 2.83
N GLY A 108 -11.67 24.28 1.90
CA GLY A 108 -11.62 24.50 0.45
C GLY A 108 -10.22 24.64 -0.12
N SER A 109 -9.18 24.67 0.71
CA SER A 109 -7.79 24.69 0.24
C SER A 109 -7.38 23.34 -0.36
N GLN A 110 -6.32 23.36 -1.16
CA GLN A 110 -5.81 22.14 -1.79
C GLN A 110 -5.16 21.21 -0.75
N TYR A 111 -5.46 19.90 -0.82
CA TYR A 111 -4.77 18.90 -0.03
C TYR A 111 -3.33 18.75 -0.54
N VAL A 112 -2.36 18.88 0.36
CA VAL A 112 -0.95 18.65 0.05
C VAL A 112 -0.54 17.32 0.67
N PRO A 113 -0.13 16.32 -0.11
CA PRO A 113 0.35 15.05 0.44
C PRO A 113 1.67 15.25 1.19
N VAL A 114 1.96 14.30 2.08
CA VAL A 114 3.27 14.19 2.72
C VAL A 114 4.32 13.87 1.65
N ASP A 115 5.38 14.66 1.62
CA ASP A 115 6.47 14.45 0.68
C ASP A 115 7.22 13.13 0.97
N ASN A 116 7.75 12.56 -0.08
CA ASN A 116 8.59 11.38 -0.03
C ASN A 116 9.89 11.68 0.75
N HIS A 117 10.14 10.90 1.80
CA HIS A 117 11.34 11.02 2.60
C HIS A 117 12.58 10.53 1.84
N ALA A 118 13.60 11.38 1.74
CA ALA A 118 14.90 11.05 1.17
C ALA A 118 15.90 10.71 2.29
N TYR A 119 16.53 9.55 2.18
CA TYR A 119 17.53 9.12 3.15
C TYR A 119 18.85 9.84 2.95
N ALA A 120 19.39 10.42 4.01
CA ALA A 120 20.59 11.28 3.96
C ALA A 120 21.85 10.56 3.48
N ASP A 121 21.92 9.24 3.66
CA ASP A 121 23.06 8.42 3.22
C ASP A 121 23.02 8.07 1.72
N GLY A 122 21.93 8.35 1.02
CA GLY A 122 21.74 8.09 -0.42
C GLY A 122 21.88 6.61 -0.83
N ARG A 123 21.92 5.67 0.13
CA ARG A 123 22.21 4.26 -0.15
C ARG A 123 20.97 3.52 -0.63
N ARG A 124 21.19 2.62 -1.60
CA ARG A 124 20.17 1.77 -2.21
C ARG A 124 20.27 0.29 -1.83
N ASP A 125 21.24 -0.07 -1.00
CA ASP A 125 21.54 -1.45 -0.59
C ASP A 125 21.11 -1.75 0.86
N VAL A 126 20.73 -0.72 1.60
CA VAL A 126 20.28 -0.85 2.98
C VAL A 126 18.77 -1.07 3.03
N GLN A 127 18.34 -2.20 3.57
CA GLN A 127 16.93 -2.43 3.82
C GLN A 127 16.44 -1.56 4.98
N ARG A 128 15.41 -0.78 4.72
CA ARG A 128 14.72 0.06 5.69
C ARG A 128 13.28 -0.39 5.86
N ALA A 129 12.78 -0.25 7.08
CA ALA A 129 11.38 -0.46 7.40
C ALA A 129 10.75 0.89 7.74
N VAL A 130 9.85 1.35 6.89
CA VAL A 130 9.04 2.54 7.19
C VAL A 130 7.79 2.08 7.91
N SER A 131 7.56 2.57 9.12
CA SER A 131 6.38 2.21 9.90
C SER A 131 5.50 3.40 10.20
N ILE A 132 4.19 3.18 10.16
CA ILE A 132 3.18 4.18 10.53
C ILE A 132 2.31 3.57 11.63
N ASP A 133 2.22 4.27 12.77
CA ASP A 133 1.28 4.00 13.83
C ASP A 133 0.18 5.05 13.81
N PHE A 134 -1.07 4.62 13.64
CA PHE A 134 -2.22 5.52 13.62
C PHE A 134 -2.87 5.64 14.99
N THR A 135 -3.25 6.86 15.38
CA THR A 135 -4.00 7.12 16.61
C THR A 135 -5.51 6.97 16.44
N CYS A 136 -5.98 6.64 15.23
CA CYS A 136 -7.38 6.42 14.89
C CYS A 136 -7.55 5.11 14.11
N ASP A 137 -8.79 4.64 14.02
CA ASP A 137 -9.13 3.44 13.26
C ASP A 137 -9.07 3.73 11.76
N ILE A 138 -8.23 2.99 11.05
CA ILE A 138 -8.12 3.04 9.59
C ILE A 138 -9.04 1.99 9.01
N TYR A 139 -9.88 2.38 8.04
CA TYR A 139 -10.77 1.48 7.31
C TYR A 139 -10.35 1.22 5.85
N TYR A 140 -9.52 2.10 5.29
CA TYR A 140 -9.07 2.02 3.90
C TYR A 140 -7.57 2.22 3.81
N ALA A 141 -6.89 1.36 3.06
CA ALA A 141 -5.49 1.47 2.71
C ALA A 141 -5.29 1.20 1.22
N ASN A 142 -4.59 2.09 0.53
CA ASN A 142 -4.29 1.97 -0.89
C ASN A 142 -2.81 2.22 -1.15
N ILE A 143 -2.13 1.20 -1.66
CA ILE A 143 -0.71 1.20 -1.95
C ILE A 143 -0.53 0.96 -3.45
N GLN A 144 -0.05 1.97 -4.18
CA GLN A 144 0.08 1.88 -5.62
C GLN A 144 1.47 2.27 -6.11
N ILE A 145 1.93 1.52 -7.12
CA ILE A 145 3.13 1.81 -7.92
C ILE A 145 4.36 2.06 -7.03
N CYS A 146 4.44 1.33 -5.94
CA CYS A 146 5.55 1.40 -5.00
C CYS A 146 6.55 0.28 -5.26
N LYS A 147 7.83 0.58 -5.17
CA LYS A 147 8.87 -0.43 -5.21
C LYS A 147 9.20 -0.89 -3.79
N MET A 148 8.63 -2.01 -3.42
CA MET A 148 8.81 -2.64 -2.11
C MET A 148 9.68 -3.89 -2.22
N THR A 149 10.35 -4.26 -1.14
CA THR A 149 11.16 -5.48 -1.09
C THR A 149 10.40 -6.70 -0.59
N SER A 150 9.20 -6.47 -0.03
CA SER A 150 8.28 -7.53 0.40
C SER A 150 6.87 -6.98 0.55
N PHE A 151 5.89 -7.88 0.65
CA PHE A 151 4.52 -7.50 1.00
C PHE A 151 4.49 -6.75 2.34
N PRO A 152 3.75 -5.65 2.46
CA PRO A 152 3.72 -4.85 3.68
C PRO A 152 3.10 -5.62 4.85
N ILE A 153 3.47 -5.26 6.07
CA ILE A 153 2.76 -5.69 7.28
C ILE A 153 1.56 -4.78 7.45
N VAL A 154 0.37 -5.37 7.50
CA VAL A 154 -0.90 -4.65 7.64
C VAL A 154 -1.55 -5.10 8.94
N ASP A 155 -1.15 -4.48 10.04
CA ASP A 155 -1.69 -4.74 11.37
C ASP A 155 -2.73 -3.67 11.74
N ILE A 156 -3.85 -3.70 11.02
CA ILE A 156 -4.94 -2.72 11.13
C ILE A 156 -6.26 -3.47 11.34
N PRO A 157 -6.68 -3.70 12.59
CA PRO A 157 -7.87 -4.49 12.90
C PRO A 157 -9.17 -3.95 12.29
N GLY A 158 -9.26 -2.63 12.12
CA GLY A 158 -10.42 -1.93 11.55
C GLY A 158 -10.45 -1.89 10.02
N LEU A 159 -9.44 -2.42 9.32
CA LEU A 159 -9.33 -2.32 7.87
C LEU A 159 -10.43 -3.09 7.15
N GLU A 160 -11.16 -2.39 6.28
CA GLU A 160 -12.24 -2.92 5.46
C GLU A 160 -11.83 -3.05 3.99
N PHE A 161 -11.05 -2.09 3.48
CA PHE A 161 -10.62 -2.01 2.08
C PHE A 161 -9.10 -2.00 2.00
N LEU A 162 -8.54 -2.99 1.29
CA LEU A 162 -7.11 -3.09 1.01
C LEU A 162 -6.89 -3.12 -0.50
N VAL A 163 -6.15 -2.13 -0.99
CA VAL A 163 -5.65 -2.09 -2.36
C VAL A 163 -4.12 -2.10 -2.31
N VAL A 164 -3.51 -3.10 -2.93
CA VAL A 164 -2.06 -3.18 -3.16
C VAL A 164 -1.88 -3.50 -4.63
N SER A 165 -1.66 -2.49 -5.46
CA SER A 165 -1.64 -2.69 -6.90
C SER A 165 -0.42 -2.05 -7.54
N HIS A 166 0.02 -2.62 -8.67
CA HIS A 166 1.15 -2.11 -9.45
C HIS A 166 2.41 -1.89 -8.61
N THR A 167 2.60 -2.70 -7.57
CA THR A 167 3.82 -2.68 -6.74
C THR A 167 4.77 -3.75 -7.22
N LEU A 168 6.07 -3.43 -7.23
CA LEU A 168 7.11 -4.41 -7.51
C LEU A 168 7.83 -4.76 -6.22
N TYR A 169 7.85 -6.04 -5.88
CA TYR A 169 8.70 -6.57 -4.83
C TYR A 169 9.16 -7.99 -5.18
N VAL A 170 10.27 -8.38 -4.60
CA VAL A 170 10.83 -9.72 -4.77
C VAL A 170 10.56 -10.48 -3.51
N ASN A 171 9.54 -11.34 -3.51
CA ASN A 171 9.31 -12.21 -2.37
C ASN A 171 8.31 -13.34 -2.62
N ASP A 172 8.22 -14.27 -1.71
CA ASP A 172 7.62 -15.59 -1.79
C ASP A 172 6.13 -15.63 -1.42
N GLY A 173 5.37 -14.61 -1.77
CA GLY A 173 3.93 -14.57 -1.54
C GLY A 173 3.50 -13.66 -0.39
N ILE A 174 2.26 -13.80 0.04
CA ILE A 174 1.64 -13.01 1.11
C ILE A 174 1.57 -13.87 2.37
N PRO A 175 2.45 -13.68 3.34
CA PRO A 175 2.42 -14.46 4.58
C PRO A 175 1.14 -14.21 5.39
N VAL A 176 0.62 -15.27 6.00
CA VAL A 176 -0.63 -15.25 6.77
C VAL A 176 -0.58 -14.24 7.91
N ASP A 177 0.56 -14.13 8.60
CA ASP A 177 0.76 -13.24 9.73
C ASP A 177 0.67 -11.76 9.37
N LYS A 178 1.02 -11.39 8.14
CA LYS A 178 1.00 -9.99 7.68
C LYS A 178 -0.40 -9.38 7.56
N LEU A 179 -1.44 -10.22 7.44
CA LEU A 179 -2.84 -9.80 7.37
C LEU A 179 -3.69 -10.37 8.52
N SER A 180 -3.08 -11.06 9.48
CA SER A 180 -3.81 -11.86 10.48
C SER A 180 -4.81 -11.04 11.30
N ARG A 181 -4.47 -9.81 11.66
CA ARG A 181 -5.32 -8.95 12.49
C ARG A 181 -6.38 -8.15 11.71
N SER A 182 -6.22 -8.00 10.40
CA SER A 182 -7.20 -7.31 9.54
C SER A 182 -8.41 -8.20 9.24
N LYS A 183 -9.24 -8.43 10.27
CA LYS A 183 -10.36 -9.37 10.20
C LYS A 183 -11.63 -8.80 9.57
N LYS A 184 -11.71 -7.47 9.43
CA LYS A 184 -12.87 -6.78 8.85
C LYS A 184 -12.77 -6.56 7.35
N LEU A 185 -11.75 -7.12 6.69
CA LEU A 185 -11.58 -6.98 5.25
C LEU A 185 -12.79 -7.52 4.49
N ILE A 186 -13.37 -6.66 3.66
CA ILE A 186 -14.50 -6.92 2.77
C ILE A 186 -14.13 -6.73 1.30
N TYR A 187 -13.05 -5.97 1.02
CA TYR A 187 -12.57 -5.67 -0.32
C TYR A 187 -11.05 -5.84 -0.37
N ILE A 188 -10.56 -6.67 -1.30
CA ILE A 188 -9.14 -6.91 -1.51
C ILE A 188 -8.82 -6.81 -3.00
N ASP A 189 -7.95 -5.86 -3.35
CA ASP A 189 -7.42 -5.69 -4.70
C ASP A 189 -5.89 -5.81 -4.65
N LEU A 190 -5.36 -6.85 -5.29
CA LEU A 190 -3.94 -7.18 -5.30
C LEU A 190 -3.36 -7.27 -6.71
N GLN A 191 -3.96 -6.62 -7.69
CA GLN A 191 -3.57 -6.73 -9.09
C GLN A 191 -2.13 -6.23 -9.35
N ASN A 192 -1.43 -6.91 -10.26
CA ASN A 192 -0.12 -6.48 -10.78
C ASN A 192 0.92 -6.17 -9.69
N ILE A 193 1.03 -6.99 -8.66
CA ILE A 193 2.04 -6.79 -7.60
C ILE A 193 3.42 -7.39 -7.91
N GLY A 194 3.69 -7.66 -9.19
CA GLY A 194 5.01 -8.05 -9.67
C GLY A 194 5.45 -9.48 -9.36
N GLN A 195 4.61 -10.26 -8.71
CA GLN A 195 4.91 -11.64 -8.37
C GLN A 195 3.83 -12.57 -8.91
N ARG A 196 4.26 -13.64 -9.57
CA ARG A 196 3.38 -14.74 -9.95
C ARG A 196 3.34 -15.77 -8.84
N MET A 197 2.16 -16.02 -8.31
CA MET A 197 1.93 -17.02 -7.27
C MET A 197 1.32 -18.27 -7.88
N THR A 198 1.87 -19.42 -7.51
CA THR A 198 1.31 -20.73 -7.89
C THR A 198 0.20 -21.20 -6.98
N VAL A 199 0.05 -20.54 -5.82
CA VAL A 199 -0.94 -20.87 -4.79
C VAL A 199 -1.62 -19.60 -4.32
N ILE A 200 -2.95 -19.63 -4.18
CA ILE A 200 -3.70 -18.54 -3.55
C ILE A 200 -3.44 -18.58 -2.03
N PRO A 201 -2.88 -17.52 -1.44
CA PRO A 201 -2.46 -17.54 -0.04
C PRO A 201 -3.64 -17.74 0.92
N GLU A 202 -3.42 -18.53 1.96
CA GLU A 202 -4.39 -18.72 3.04
C GLU A 202 -4.70 -17.39 3.77
N ALA A 203 -3.72 -16.47 3.82
CA ALA A 203 -3.93 -15.12 4.31
C ALA A 203 -5.12 -14.41 3.66
N ILE A 204 -5.45 -14.76 2.42
CA ILE A 204 -6.57 -14.23 1.65
C ILE A 204 -7.81 -15.10 1.84
N THR A 205 -7.69 -16.42 1.59
CA THR A 205 -8.86 -17.32 1.58
C THR A 205 -9.48 -17.54 2.97
N SER A 206 -8.77 -17.19 4.03
CA SER A 206 -9.30 -17.17 5.41
C SER A 206 -10.18 -15.95 5.73
N LYS A 207 -10.29 -14.96 4.82
CA LYS A 207 -11.09 -13.74 5.03
C LYS A 207 -12.54 -13.98 4.58
N THR A 208 -13.36 -14.44 5.47
CA THR A 208 -14.75 -14.90 5.17
C THR A 208 -15.70 -13.77 4.79
N GLU A 209 -15.41 -12.53 5.21
CA GLU A 209 -16.28 -11.37 4.97
C GLU A 209 -16.01 -10.68 3.62
N VAL A 210 -14.99 -11.10 2.88
CA VAL A 210 -14.62 -10.50 1.60
C VAL A 210 -15.69 -10.78 0.56
N TYR A 211 -16.21 -9.71 -0.05
CA TYR A 211 -17.15 -9.77 -1.18
C TYR A 211 -16.49 -9.50 -2.54
N TYR A 212 -15.33 -8.81 -2.55
CA TYR A 212 -14.56 -8.52 -3.75
C TYR A 212 -13.12 -8.97 -3.58
N LEU A 213 -12.63 -9.81 -4.49
CA LEU A 213 -11.25 -10.24 -4.56
C LEU A 213 -10.74 -10.09 -6.00
N ASN A 214 -9.75 -9.22 -6.19
CA ASN A 214 -9.02 -9.09 -7.43
C ASN A 214 -7.56 -9.54 -7.23
N MET A 215 -7.14 -10.51 -8.02
CA MET A 215 -5.77 -11.02 -8.10
C MET A 215 -5.29 -11.08 -9.57
N PHE A 216 -5.75 -10.11 -10.37
CA PHE A 216 -5.41 -10.01 -11.79
C PHE A 216 -3.90 -9.94 -12.00
N ASN A 217 -3.40 -10.72 -12.95
CA ASN A 217 -1.99 -10.79 -13.32
C ASN A 217 -1.04 -11.14 -12.14
N MET A 218 -1.53 -11.95 -11.20
CA MET A 218 -0.75 -12.41 -10.05
C MET A 218 -0.54 -13.91 -10.01
N LEU A 219 -1.37 -14.67 -10.72
CA LEU A 219 -1.43 -16.11 -10.55
C LEU A 219 -0.79 -16.83 -11.75
N ASP A 220 0.01 -17.84 -11.45
CA ASP A 220 0.50 -18.85 -12.40
C ASP A 220 0.06 -20.23 -11.89
N LEU A 221 -1.25 -20.46 -11.92
CA LEU A 221 -1.87 -21.67 -11.37
C LEU A 221 -1.67 -22.82 -12.35
N ARG A 222 -0.65 -23.63 -12.12
CA ARG A 222 -0.33 -24.81 -12.96
C ARG A 222 -1.12 -26.04 -12.57
N ASP A 223 -1.55 -26.12 -11.33
CA ASP A 223 -2.31 -27.24 -10.79
C ASP A 223 -3.43 -26.75 -9.87
N ILE A 224 -4.67 -27.06 -10.26
CA ILE A 224 -5.86 -26.65 -9.52
C ILE A 224 -5.92 -27.32 -8.14
N GLU A 225 -5.37 -28.50 -7.97
CA GLU A 225 -5.45 -29.23 -6.69
C GLU A 225 -4.53 -28.62 -5.63
N SER A 226 -3.32 -28.23 -6.01
CA SER A 226 -2.33 -27.63 -5.11
C SER A 226 -2.46 -26.10 -5.00
N SER A 227 -3.22 -25.48 -5.90
CA SER A 227 -3.30 -24.01 -6.04
C SER A 227 -4.03 -23.28 -4.92
N GLY A 228 -4.70 -24.00 -4.03
CA GLY A 228 -5.53 -23.39 -2.98
C GLY A 228 -6.85 -22.78 -3.49
N ILE A 229 -7.16 -22.88 -4.80
CA ILE A 229 -8.40 -22.35 -5.39
C ILE A 229 -9.65 -22.95 -4.72
N ARG A 230 -9.56 -24.19 -4.27
CA ARG A 230 -10.64 -24.85 -3.53
C ARG A 230 -10.96 -24.16 -2.20
N ASN A 231 -10.01 -23.42 -1.62
CA ASN A 231 -10.19 -22.70 -0.36
C ASN A 231 -11.04 -21.42 -0.54
N ILE A 232 -11.23 -20.96 -1.78
CA ILE A 232 -12.13 -19.84 -2.09
C ILE A 232 -13.55 -20.14 -1.63
N LYS A 233 -13.99 -21.40 -1.61
CA LYS A 233 -15.28 -21.82 -1.04
C LYS A 233 -15.49 -21.38 0.42
N ASN A 234 -14.42 -21.07 1.17
CA ASN A 234 -14.49 -20.59 2.54
C ASN A 234 -14.90 -19.11 2.61
N MET A 235 -14.73 -18.38 1.50
CA MET A 235 -15.10 -16.96 1.37
C MET A 235 -16.59 -16.84 1.01
N LYS A 236 -17.45 -17.08 1.99
CA LYS A 236 -18.90 -17.26 1.79
C LYS A 236 -19.63 -16.03 1.27
N ASN A 237 -19.05 -14.83 1.49
CA ASN A 237 -19.63 -13.57 1.04
C ASN A 237 -19.10 -13.10 -0.32
N LEU A 238 -18.21 -13.88 -0.95
CA LEU A 238 -17.57 -13.50 -2.19
C LEU A 238 -18.59 -13.37 -3.34
N GLN A 239 -18.65 -12.18 -3.93
CA GLN A 239 -19.55 -11.85 -5.06
C GLN A 239 -18.77 -11.62 -6.35
N THR A 240 -17.56 -11.07 -6.24
CA THR A 240 -16.68 -10.77 -7.39
C THR A 240 -15.33 -11.40 -7.18
N LEU A 241 -14.88 -12.14 -8.19
CA LEU A 241 -13.58 -12.80 -8.22
C LEU A 241 -12.90 -12.57 -9.58
N GLU A 242 -11.74 -11.93 -9.58
CA GLU A 242 -10.91 -11.68 -10.76
C GLU A 242 -9.56 -12.41 -10.61
N LEU A 243 -9.35 -13.43 -11.42
CA LEU A 243 -8.17 -14.33 -11.38
C LEU A 243 -7.49 -14.48 -12.74
N SER A 244 -7.65 -13.56 -13.66
CA SER A 244 -7.00 -13.70 -14.98
C SER A 244 -5.47 -13.54 -14.88
N SER A 245 -4.76 -14.30 -15.68
CA SER A 245 -3.30 -14.29 -15.81
C SER A 245 -2.87 -13.60 -17.10
#